data_5d38b37102e15742b4330870bdc928a4
#
_entry.id   5d38b37102e15742b4330870bdc928a4
#
_cell.length_a   1.000
_cell.length_b   1.000
_cell.length_c   1.000
_cell.angle_alpha   90.00
_cell.angle_beta   90.00
_cell.angle_gamma   90.00
#
_symmetry.space_group_name_H-M   'P 1'
#
loop_
_entity.id
_entity.type
_entity.pdbx_description
1 polymer ?
#
loop_
_entity_poly.entity_id
_entity_poly.type
_entity_poly.pdbx_seq_one_letter_code
_entity_poly.pdbx_strand_id
1 'polypeptide(L)'
;VAPGAVAAGAVAVVTDAAGAELLAGLPVPLLVVADVRGVAGRLAAFVYGEPAEHLAMFGVTGTNGKTTTSYLLDGGLRRAGRTTGVIGTVQILIGDQVVPSVRTTPESPDLQAILATAVEKGVQAVSMEVSSHALAYGRAAGIRFEATAFLNLTQDHLDFHADFEDYFEAKAKLFTPQYTKRAIVDVDDEHGRRIVERCRANGVEVHTFSVKGVPADWSAQDIDLAADDSTFTVVAPDGSRHKASAGLPGDFNVANALAAIVMLAVSGIELQTAIAGVGDVHGVPGRMERVQIPGQGFLAVVDYAHTPDAVQTALAALRPLAERGHGRLRVVVGCGGDRDKAKRPMMGAAAVRLADEAVFTDDNPRSENSADILAAVTAGADAELAGAAQNYRVVADRAAAIAYAVAASRPGDVLIVAGKGHEQGQEIAGVKKPFDDRVVLRAALEASAGTGAAAGSGAEAEGEKGRSEQ
;
A
#
# COMPACT_ATOMS: atom_id res chain seq x y z
N VAL A 1 -5.98 -19.04 27.00
CA VAL A 1 -6.42 -17.63 26.94
C VAL A 1 -7.54 -17.38 27.96
N ALA A 2 -8.68 -18.06 27.88
CA ALA A 2 -9.84 -17.80 28.74
C ALA A 2 -9.56 -17.86 30.27
N PRO A 3 -8.85 -18.86 30.82
CA PRO A 3 -8.51 -18.84 32.24
C PRO A 3 -7.70 -17.63 32.68
N GLY A 4 -6.76 -17.18 31.84
CA GLY A 4 -5.97 -15.98 32.09
C GLY A 4 -6.82 -14.69 32.04
N ALA A 5 -7.80 -14.60 31.15
CA ALA A 5 -8.73 -13.47 31.09
C ALA A 5 -9.62 -13.42 32.34
N VAL A 6 -10.10 -14.57 32.82
CA VAL A 6 -10.87 -14.65 34.08
C VAL A 6 -10.03 -14.24 35.28
N ALA A 7 -8.78 -14.70 35.36
CA ALA A 7 -7.85 -14.27 36.39
C ALA A 7 -7.55 -12.76 36.35
N ALA A 8 -7.63 -12.15 35.17
CA ALA A 8 -7.51 -10.70 34.95
C ALA A 8 -8.82 -9.93 35.16
N GLY A 9 -9.91 -10.58 35.59
CA GLY A 9 -11.16 -9.94 35.95
C GLY A 9 -12.29 -10.06 34.92
N ALA A 10 -12.17 -10.93 33.90
CA ALA A 10 -13.29 -11.16 32.97
C ALA A 10 -14.46 -11.81 33.75
N VAL A 11 -15.66 -11.24 33.59
CA VAL A 11 -16.89 -11.68 34.29
C VAL A 11 -17.74 -12.65 33.48
N ALA A 12 -17.43 -12.85 32.19
CA ALA A 12 -18.07 -13.80 31.29
C ALA A 12 -17.13 -14.14 30.14
N VAL A 13 -17.39 -15.26 29.45
CA VAL A 13 -16.65 -15.67 28.26
C VAL A 13 -17.66 -15.96 27.13
N VAL A 14 -17.44 -15.38 25.96
CA VAL A 14 -18.17 -15.73 24.73
C VAL A 14 -17.36 -16.75 23.95
N THR A 15 -17.98 -17.85 23.60
CA THR A 15 -17.31 -18.98 22.94
C THR A 15 -18.30 -19.73 22.00
N ASP A 16 -17.78 -20.64 21.20
CA ASP A 16 -18.59 -21.62 20.47
C ASP A 16 -18.83 -22.89 21.29
N ALA A 17 -19.56 -23.86 20.72
CA ALA A 17 -19.88 -25.12 21.40
C ALA A 17 -18.62 -25.91 21.78
N ALA A 18 -17.63 -25.98 20.89
CA ALA A 18 -16.38 -26.69 21.14
C ALA A 18 -15.55 -26.02 22.25
N GLY A 19 -15.50 -24.68 22.24
CA GLY A 19 -14.86 -23.91 23.30
C GLY A 19 -15.58 -24.05 24.64
N ALA A 20 -16.91 -24.14 24.66
CA ALA A 20 -17.69 -24.33 25.88
C ALA A 20 -17.37 -25.68 26.58
N GLU A 21 -17.20 -26.75 25.80
CA GLU A 21 -16.77 -28.04 26.34
C GLU A 21 -15.38 -27.94 27.00
N LEU A 22 -14.44 -27.27 26.36
CA LEU A 22 -13.08 -27.05 26.87
C LEU A 22 -13.03 -26.17 28.13
N LEU A 23 -14.03 -25.32 28.32
CA LEU A 23 -14.08 -24.29 29.35
C LEU A 23 -15.12 -24.60 30.46
N ALA A 24 -15.70 -25.79 30.48
CA ALA A 24 -16.80 -26.18 31.38
C ALA A 24 -16.52 -26.01 32.90
N GLY A 25 -15.25 -25.85 33.31
CA GLY A 25 -14.84 -25.63 34.69
C GLY A 25 -14.57 -24.19 35.09
N LEU A 26 -14.79 -23.22 34.21
CA LEU A 26 -14.54 -21.82 34.53
C LEU A 26 -15.58 -21.25 35.51
N PRO A 27 -15.14 -20.40 36.49
CA PRO A 27 -16.04 -19.85 37.54
C PRO A 27 -16.86 -18.63 37.03
N VAL A 28 -17.05 -18.47 35.72
CA VAL A 28 -17.81 -17.38 35.11
C VAL A 28 -18.80 -17.91 34.06
N PRO A 29 -19.89 -17.23 33.76
CA PRO A 29 -20.83 -17.60 32.70
C PRO A 29 -20.17 -17.76 31.34
N LEU A 30 -20.57 -18.80 30.60
CA LEU A 30 -20.22 -19.01 29.21
C LEU A 30 -21.42 -18.65 28.33
N LEU A 31 -21.23 -17.70 27.40
CA LEU A 31 -22.21 -17.40 26.34
C LEU A 31 -21.79 -18.18 25.09
N VAL A 32 -22.59 -19.17 24.75
CA VAL A 32 -22.30 -20.00 23.56
C VAL A 32 -23.00 -19.43 22.35
N VAL A 33 -22.22 -19.14 21.30
CA VAL A 33 -22.68 -18.59 20.02
C VAL A 33 -22.21 -19.49 18.88
N ALA A 34 -22.92 -19.44 17.76
CA ALA A 34 -22.56 -20.25 16.59
C ALA A 34 -21.29 -19.75 15.89
N ASP A 35 -21.07 -18.42 15.88
CA ASP A 35 -19.93 -17.77 15.25
C ASP A 35 -19.36 -16.69 16.18
N VAL A 36 -18.28 -17.03 16.88
CA VAL A 36 -17.60 -16.10 17.79
C VAL A 36 -17.01 -14.91 17.05
N ARG A 37 -16.46 -15.12 15.87
CA ARG A 37 -15.84 -14.04 15.08
C ARG A 37 -16.89 -13.07 14.54
N GLY A 38 -18.03 -13.59 14.08
CA GLY A 38 -19.13 -12.77 13.59
C GLY A 38 -19.76 -11.87 14.65
N VAL A 39 -19.72 -12.28 15.94
CA VAL A 39 -20.27 -11.45 17.04
C VAL A 39 -19.22 -10.57 17.71
N ALA A 40 -17.93 -10.93 17.66
CA ALA A 40 -16.87 -10.25 18.41
C ALA A 40 -16.78 -8.75 18.10
N GLY A 41 -16.91 -8.37 16.83
CA GLY A 41 -16.84 -6.96 16.43
C GLY A 41 -18.00 -6.13 16.95
N ARG A 42 -19.21 -6.66 16.87
CA ARG A 42 -20.42 -6.00 17.38
C ARG A 42 -20.44 -5.93 18.90
N LEU A 43 -19.96 -6.98 19.56
CA LEU A 43 -19.84 -6.98 21.02
C LEU A 43 -18.78 -5.96 21.47
N ALA A 44 -17.65 -5.90 20.81
CA ALA A 44 -16.62 -4.89 21.10
C ALA A 44 -17.15 -3.47 20.86
N ALA A 45 -17.84 -3.22 19.73
CA ALA A 45 -18.46 -1.93 19.46
C ALA A 45 -19.40 -1.50 20.60
N PHE A 46 -20.29 -2.42 21.03
CA PHE A 46 -21.19 -2.16 22.17
C PHE A 46 -20.43 -1.83 23.46
N VAL A 47 -19.38 -2.59 23.80
CA VAL A 47 -18.58 -2.36 25.03
C VAL A 47 -17.87 -1.00 25.00
N TYR A 48 -17.42 -0.55 23.82
CA TYR A 48 -16.76 0.74 23.63
C TYR A 48 -17.72 1.91 23.33
N GLY A 49 -19.04 1.69 23.39
CA GLY A 49 -20.04 2.74 23.17
C GLY A 49 -20.26 3.13 21.70
N GLU A 50 -20.16 2.16 20.78
CA GLU A 50 -20.40 2.31 19.33
C GLU A 50 -19.56 3.45 18.71
N PRO A 51 -18.23 3.47 18.89
CA PRO A 51 -17.40 4.63 18.54
C PRO A 51 -17.45 4.98 17.05
N ALA A 52 -17.70 4.01 16.17
CA ALA A 52 -17.83 4.25 14.73
C ALA A 52 -19.05 5.11 14.37
N GLU A 53 -20.08 5.21 15.22
CA GLU A 53 -21.23 6.07 14.99
C GLU A 53 -20.93 7.57 15.20
N HIS A 54 -19.84 7.86 15.91
CA HIS A 54 -19.36 9.22 16.21
C HIS A 54 -18.30 9.70 15.21
N LEU A 55 -17.93 8.88 14.22
CA LEU A 55 -16.86 9.12 13.27
C LEU A 55 -17.38 9.01 11.83
N ALA A 56 -16.95 9.88 10.94
CA ALA A 56 -17.11 9.66 9.50
C ALA A 56 -16.08 8.60 9.04
N MET A 57 -16.52 7.34 8.90
CA MET A 57 -15.66 6.23 8.54
C MET A 57 -15.56 6.06 7.02
N PHE A 58 -14.34 6.00 6.48
CA PHE A 58 -14.06 5.75 5.07
C PHE A 58 -13.29 4.43 4.94
N GLY A 59 -13.78 3.49 4.13
CA GLY A 59 -13.17 2.18 3.95
C GLY A 59 -12.60 2.00 2.55
N VAL A 60 -11.39 1.45 2.45
CA VAL A 60 -10.74 1.19 1.16
C VAL A 60 -10.35 -0.28 1.05
N THR A 61 -10.82 -0.96 -0.01
CA THR A 61 -10.40 -2.32 -0.34
C THR A 61 -9.93 -2.44 -1.79
N GLY A 62 -9.18 -3.47 -2.05
CA GLY A 62 -8.56 -3.77 -3.34
C GLY A 62 -7.35 -4.67 -3.11
N THR A 63 -6.74 -5.22 -4.15
CA THR A 63 -5.44 -5.87 -4.02
C THR A 63 -4.38 -4.80 -3.79
N ASN A 64 -4.32 -3.80 -4.65
CA ASN A 64 -3.37 -2.69 -4.64
C ASN A 64 -4.07 -1.34 -4.36
N GLY A 65 -3.33 -0.31 -3.95
CA GLY A 65 -3.80 1.06 -3.81
C GLY A 65 -4.42 1.43 -2.45
N LYS A 66 -4.78 0.50 -1.59
CA LYS A 66 -5.44 0.77 -0.29
C LYS A 66 -4.75 1.82 0.55
N THR A 67 -3.47 1.63 0.83
CA THR A 67 -2.67 2.55 1.66
C THR A 67 -2.62 3.94 1.04
N THR A 68 -2.28 4.02 -0.25
CA THR A 68 -2.22 5.30 -0.95
C THR A 68 -3.54 6.05 -0.89
N THR A 69 -4.64 5.38 -1.23
CA THR A 69 -5.98 5.99 -1.19
C THR A 69 -6.37 6.44 0.21
N SER A 70 -6.00 5.67 1.28
CA SER A 70 -6.28 6.07 2.66
C SER A 70 -5.52 7.33 3.07
N TYR A 71 -4.28 7.51 2.63
CA TYR A 71 -3.51 8.75 2.88
C TYR A 71 -4.03 9.93 2.05
N LEU A 72 -4.45 9.70 0.80
CA LEU A 72 -5.06 10.73 -0.04
C LEU A 72 -6.40 11.21 0.54
N LEU A 73 -7.21 10.29 1.09
CA LEU A 73 -8.42 10.63 1.85
C LEU A 73 -8.10 11.48 3.08
N ASP A 74 -7.08 11.10 3.86
CA ASP A 74 -6.62 11.87 5.01
C ASP A 74 -6.26 13.31 4.61
N GLY A 75 -5.50 13.48 3.53
CA GLY A 75 -5.15 14.80 2.99
C GLY A 75 -6.38 15.65 2.66
N GLY A 76 -7.35 15.07 1.94
CA GLY A 76 -8.60 15.74 1.59
C GLY A 76 -9.46 16.10 2.81
N LEU A 77 -9.56 15.21 3.80
CA LEU A 77 -10.28 15.45 5.05
C LEU A 77 -9.63 16.55 5.90
N ARG A 78 -8.31 16.54 6.03
CA ARG A 78 -7.55 17.60 6.71
C ARG A 78 -7.73 18.95 6.03
N ARG A 79 -7.69 18.99 4.71
CA ARG A 79 -7.94 20.22 3.92
C ARG A 79 -9.35 20.76 4.15
N ALA A 80 -10.32 19.87 4.36
CA ALA A 80 -11.69 20.23 4.74
C ALA A 80 -11.84 20.64 6.23
N GLY A 81 -10.73 20.79 6.98
CA GLY A 81 -10.72 21.22 8.37
C GLY A 81 -11.11 20.13 9.37
N ARG A 82 -11.06 18.85 8.99
CA ARG A 82 -11.36 17.74 9.89
C ARG A 82 -10.13 17.30 10.66
N THR A 83 -10.31 16.98 11.96
CA THR A 83 -9.34 16.18 12.71
C THR A 83 -9.50 14.72 12.29
N THR A 84 -8.40 14.08 11.86
CA THR A 84 -8.46 12.81 11.15
C THR A 84 -7.72 11.68 11.86
N GLY A 85 -8.06 10.45 11.50
CA GLY A 85 -7.29 9.25 11.78
C GLY A 85 -7.08 8.41 10.52
N VAL A 86 -5.99 7.65 10.50
CA VAL A 86 -5.68 6.67 9.45
C VAL A 86 -5.43 5.32 10.10
N ILE A 87 -6.08 4.26 9.63
CA ILE A 87 -5.85 2.89 10.10
C ILE A 87 -5.43 2.05 8.89
N GLY A 88 -4.19 1.59 8.89
CA GLY A 88 -3.68 0.85 7.73
C GLY A 88 -2.38 0.10 7.98
N THR A 89 -1.81 -0.38 6.89
CA THR A 89 -0.62 -1.25 6.87
C THR A 89 0.62 -0.55 7.43
N VAL A 90 0.79 0.72 7.10
CA VAL A 90 2.00 1.48 7.46
C VAL A 90 2.02 1.83 8.95
N GLN A 91 0.94 2.41 9.41
CA GLN A 91 0.77 2.89 10.78
C GLN A 91 -0.69 3.17 11.09
N ILE A 92 -0.99 3.42 12.34
CA ILE A 92 -2.25 3.96 12.81
C ILE A 92 -1.99 5.40 13.25
N LEU A 93 -2.74 6.35 12.70
CA LEU A 93 -2.72 7.75 13.09
C LEU A 93 -4.02 8.09 13.85
N ILE A 94 -3.92 8.76 14.98
CA ILE A 94 -5.05 9.29 15.73
C ILE A 94 -4.75 10.77 16.02
N GLY A 95 -5.26 11.67 15.18
CA GLY A 95 -4.78 13.04 15.13
C GLY A 95 -3.31 13.08 14.76
N ASP A 96 -2.47 13.65 15.65
CA ASP A 96 -1.01 13.72 15.47
C ASP A 96 -0.26 12.55 16.12
N GLN A 97 -0.97 11.63 16.77
CA GLN A 97 -0.34 10.49 17.45
C GLN A 97 -0.15 9.31 16.50
N VAL A 98 1.08 8.82 16.40
CA VAL A 98 1.44 7.60 15.65
C VAL A 98 1.40 6.40 16.60
N VAL A 99 0.67 5.36 16.20
CA VAL A 99 0.65 4.06 16.88
C VAL A 99 1.15 3.00 15.90
N PRO A 100 2.07 2.11 16.29
CA PRO A 100 2.55 1.05 15.42
C PRO A 100 1.41 0.17 14.93
N SER A 101 1.37 -0.12 13.62
CA SER A 101 0.44 -1.07 13.04
C SER A 101 1.04 -2.48 13.06
N VAL A 102 0.28 -3.44 13.56
CA VAL A 102 0.65 -4.87 13.54
C VAL A 102 0.00 -5.59 12.35
N ARG A 103 -1.13 -5.06 11.88
CA ARG A 103 -1.94 -5.61 10.78
C ARG A 103 -2.58 -4.49 9.99
N THR A 104 -2.77 -4.71 8.69
CA THR A 104 -3.49 -3.77 7.81
C THR A 104 -4.84 -3.34 8.40
N THR A 105 -5.58 -4.30 8.96
CA THR A 105 -6.83 -4.08 9.68
C THR A 105 -6.73 -4.79 11.02
N PRO A 106 -6.76 -4.10 12.16
CA PRO A 106 -6.68 -4.68 13.49
C PRO A 106 -7.77 -5.72 13.79
N GLU A 107 -7.58 -6.57 14.81
CA GLU A 107 -8.64 -7.43 15.33
C GLU A 107 -9.79 -6.57 15.90
N SER A 108 -11.02 -7.08 15.86
CA SER A 108 -12.20 -6.26 16.19
C SER A 108 -12.13 -5.58 17.57
N PRO A 109 -11.69 -6.24 18.67
CA PRO A 109 -11.60 -5.55 19.96
C PRO A 109 -10.59 -4.41 19.95
N ASP A 110 -9.41 -4.63 19.33
CA ASP A 110 -8.38 -3.60 19.21
C ASP A 110 -8.85 -2.45 18.33
N LEU A 111 -9.55 -2.76 17.22
CA LEU A 111 -10.10 -1.77 16.32
C LEU A 111 -11.11 -0.86 17.00
N GLN A 112 -12.04 -1.45 17.78
CA GLN A 112 -13.04 -0.65 18.52
C GLN A 112 -12.38 0.19 19.62
N ALA A 113 -11.34 -0.31 20.30
CA ALA A 113 -10.56 0.45 21.27
C ALA A 113 -9.85 1.66 20.61
N ILE A 114 -9.26 1.44 19.43
CA ILE A 114 -8.62 2.50 18.63
C ILE A 114 -9.64 3.57 18.23
N LEU A 115 -10.84 3.17 17.77
CA LEU A 115 -11.90 4.09 17.39
C LEU A 115 -12.43 4.88 18.60
N ALA A 116 -12.60 4.23 19.76
CA ALA A 116 -12.99 4.91 21.00
C ALA A 116 -11.93 5.95 21.40
N THR A 117 -10.65 5.59 21.35
CA THR A 117 -9.54 6.54 21.59
C THR A 117 -9.57 7.70 20.59
N ALA A 118 -9.90 7.43 19.33
CA ALA A 118 -10.02 8.48 18.32
C ALA A 118 -11.15 9.47 18.66
N VAL A 119 -12.31 8.97 19.09
CA VAL A 119 -13.43 9.82 19.56
C VAL A 119 -13.02 10.66 20.76
N GLU A 120 -12.38 10.06 21.79
CA GLU A 120 -11.89 10.78 22.98
C GLU A 120 -10.89 11.90 22.63
N LYS A 121 -10.11 11.72 21.57
CA LYS A 121 -9.14 12.72 21.07
C LYS A 121 -9.76 13.74 20.10
N GLY A 122 -11.06 13.71 19.87
CA GLY A 122 -11.75 14.66 19.00
C GLY A 122 -11.53 14.42 17.52
N VAL A 123 -11.11 13.22 17.11
CA VAL A 123 -11.09 12.81 15.70
C VAL A 123 -12.52 12.82 15.17
N GLN A 124 -12.71 13.31 13.94
CA GLN A 124 -14.02 13.48 13.32
C GLN A 124 -14.20 12.53 12.11
N ALA A 125 -13.10 12.12 11.50
CA ALA A 125 -13.12 11.25 10.33
C ALA A 125 -11.93 10.27 10.35
N VAL A 126 -12.16 9.03 9.89
CA VAL A 126 -11.13 7.99 9.83
C VAL A 126 -11.13 7.35 8.46
N SER A 127 -9.98 7.33 7.80
CA SER A 127 -9.71 6.52 6.62
C SER A 127 -9.10 5.17 7.05
N MET A 128 -9.62 4.06 6.50
CA MET A 128 -9.26 2.72 6.94
C MET A 128 -9.04 1.76 5.78
N GLU A 129 -7.91 1.07 5.79
CA GLU A 129 -7.69 -0.07 4.89
C GLU A 129 -8.50 -1.28 5.38
N VAL A 130 -9.31 -1.86 4.49
CA VAL A 130 -10.13 -3.05 4.78
C VAL A 130 -9.63 -4.22 3.94
N SER A 131 -8.83 -5.10 4.55
CA SER A 131 -8.26 -6.27 3.87
C SER A 131 -9.30 -7.40 3.70
N SER A 132 -9.09 -8.28 2.72
CA SER A 132 -9.93 -9.48 2.54
C SER A 132 -9.92 -10.38 3.76
N HIS A 133 -8.76 -10.56 4.41
CA HIS A 133 -8.65 -11.27 5.69
C HIS A 133 -9.53 -10.64 6.77
N ALA A 134 -9.55 -9.31 6.85
CA ALA A 134 -10.40 -8.63 7.84
C ALA A 134 -11.89 -8.90 7.60
N LEU A 135 -12.31 -8.91 6.34
CA LEU A 135 -13.69 -9.19 5.97
C LEU A 135 -14.05 -10.68 6.16
N ALA A 136 -13.11 -11.59 5.85
CA ALA A 136 -13.28 -13.01 6.11
C ALA A 136 -13.41 -13.31 7.61
N TYR A 137 -12.61 -12.62 8.44
CA TYR A 137 -12.61 -12.79 9.90
C TYR A 137 -13.57 -11.87 10.66
N GLY A 138 -14.40 -11.06 9.97
CA GLY A 138 -15.36 -10.17 10.60
C GLY A 138 -14.74 -9.03 11.43
N ARG A 139 -13.47 -8.66 11.17
CA ARG A 139 -12.79 -7.62 11.97
C ARG A 139 -13.42 -6.24 11.86
N ALA A 140 -14.06 -5.93 10.73
CA ALA A 140 -14.78 -4.67 10.51
C ALA A 140 -16.25 -4.73 10.95
N ALA A 141 -16.72 -5.81 11.57
CA ALA A 141 -18.08 -5.91 12.09
C ALA A 141 -18.31 -4.87 13.19
N GLY A 142 -19.48 -4.21 13.16
CA GLY A 142 -19.79 -3.08 14.04
C GLY A 142 -19.36 -1.73 13.48
N ILE A 143 -18.83 -1.67 12.25
CA ILE A 143 -18.53 -0.41 11.55
C ILE A 143 -19.43 -0.28 10.33
N ARG A 144 -20.09 0.87 10.20
CA ARG A 144 -20.81 1.26 8.99
C ARG A 144 -20.13 2.47 8.37
N PHE A 145 -19.48 2.25 7.23
CA PHE A 145 -18.74 3.29 6.54
C PHE A 145 -19.68 4.32 5.86
N GLU A 146 -19.28 5.57 5.87
CA GLU A 146 -19.89 6.66 5.11
C GLU A 146 -19.74 6.41 3.60
N ALA A 147 -18.52 5.99 3.21
CA ALA A 147 -18.20 5.58 1.86
C ALA A 147 -17.14 4.48 1.86
N THR A 148 -17.22 3.55 0.89
CA THR A 148 -16.20 2.52 0.67
C THR A 148 -15.74 2.52 -0.77
N ALA A 149 -14.43 2.31 -1.01
CA ALA A 149 -13.88 2.15 -2.34
C ALA A 149 -13.49 0.69 -2.64
N PHE A 150 -13.82 0.24 -3.85
CA PHE A 150 -13.23 -0.93 -4.51
C PHE A 150 -12.31 -0.44 -5.61
N LEU A 151 -11.00 -0.72 -5.47
CA LEU A 151 -9.98 -0.22 -6.39
C LEU A 151 -9.67 -1.23 -7.51
N ASN A 152 -9.42 -2.48 -7.16
CA ASN A 152 -9.02 -3.53 -8.09
C ASN A 152 -9.01 -4.91 -7.44
N LEU A 153 -8.92 -5.96 -8.27
CA LEU A 153 -8.67 -7.32 -7.83
C LEU A 153 -7.68 -8.02 -8.76
N THR A 154 -6.49 -8.32 -8.25
CA THR A 154 -5.46 -9.11 -8.95
C THR A 154 -4.99 -10.26 -8.06
N GLN A 155 -4.18 -11.17 -8.59
CA GLN A 155 -3.77 -12.36 -7.85
C GLN A 155 -2.93 -12.02 -6.62
N ASP A 156 -3.47 -12.35 -5.44
CA ASP A 156 -2.80 -12.28 -4.15
C ASP A 156 -3.53 -13.17 -3.13
N HIS A 157 -2.88 -13.49 -2.01
CA HIS A 157 -3.49 -14.17 -0.86
C HIS A 157 -4.17 -15.53 -1.15
N LEU A 158 -3.74 -16.26 -2.19
CA LEU A 158 -4.20 -17.63 -2.47
C LEU A 158 -3.59 -18.68 -1.51
N ASP A 159 -2.71 -18.26 -0.62
CA ASP A 159 -2.28 -19.00 0.57
C ASP A 159 -3.33 -19.02 1.69
N PHE A 160 -4.28 -18.10 1.66
CA PHE A 160 -5.35 -17.96 2.63
C PHE A 160 -6.74 -18.25 2.03
N HIS A 161 -7.05 -17.68 0.86
CA HIS A 161 -8.30 -17.89 0.15
C HIS A 161 -8.25 -19.19 -0.67
N ALA A 162 -9.37 -19.93 -0.69
CA ALA A 162 -9.46 -21.21 -1.40
C ALA A 162 -9.19 -21.06 -2.91
N ASP A 163 -9.70 -19.98 -3.49
CA ASP A 163 -9.52 -19.61 -4.88
C ASP A 163 -9.75 -18.11 -5.09
N PHE A 164 -9.72 -17.68 -6.33
CA PHE A 164 -9.90 -16.28 -6.71
C PHE A 164 -11.33 -15.78 -6.46
N GLU A 165 -12.32 -16.66 -6.55
CA GLU A 165 -13.72 -16.33 -6.28
C GLU A 165 -13.96 -16.13 -4.77
N ASP A 166 -13.40 -16.98 -3.91
CA ASP A 166 -13.44 -16.78 -2.46
C ASP A 166 -12.76 -15.46 -2.05
N TYR A 167 -11.65 -15.11 -2.72
CA TYR A 167 -10.98 -13.83 -2.51
C TYR A 167 -11.86 -12.64 -2.92
N PHE A 168 -12.55 -12.74 -4.07
CA PHE A 168 -13.52 -11.74 -4.52
C PHE A 168 -14.69 -11.62 -3.53
N GLU A 169 -15.31 -12.75 -3.17
CA GLU A 169 -16.46 -12.80 -2.26
C GLU A 169 -16.12 -12.20 -0.88
N ALA A 170 -14.91 -12.45 -0.39
CA ALA A 170 -14.47 -11.84 0.86
C ALA A 170 -14.49 -10.30 0.79
N LYS A 171 -13.96 -9.69 -0.30
CA LYS A 171 -14.00 -8.23 -0.48
C LYS A 171 -15.40 -7.70 -0.74
N ALA A 172 -16.22 -8.45 -1.48
CA ALA A 172 -17.58 -8.05 -1.84
C ALA A 172 -18.50 -7.89 -0.63
N LYS A 173 -18.20 -8.54 0.51
CA LYS A 173 -18.92 -8.35 1.79
C LYS A 173 -18.96 -6.88 2.22
N LEU A 174 -17.91 -6.08 1.91
CA LEU A 174 -17.86 -4.66 2.26
C LEU A 174 -18.96 -3.84 1.57
N PHE A 175 -19.46 -4.29 0.42
CA PHE A 175 -20.39 -3.59 -0.43
C PHE A 175 -21.84 -4.02 -0.19
N THR A 176 -22.24 -4.05 1.08
CA THR A 176 -23.58 -4.37 1.55
C THR A 176 -24.09 -3.26 2.47
N PRO A 177 -25.42 -3.06 2.62
CA PRO A 177 -25.99 -2.01 3.49
C PRO A 177 -25.55 -2.12 4.95
N GLN A 178 -25.09 -3.30 5.38
CA GLN A 178 -24.54 -3.53 6.70
C GLN A 178 -23.23 -2.77 6.91
N TYR A 179 -22.39 -2.68 5.87
CA TYR A 179 -21.05 -2.11 5.97
C TYR A 179 -20.92 -0.72 5.38
N THR A 180 -21.68 -0.38 4.33
CA THR A 180 -21.48 0.91 3.67
C THR A 180 -22.80 1.61 3.32
N LYS A 181 -22.76 2.95 3.34
CA LYS A 181 -23.83 3.79 2.81
C LYS A 181 -23.65 4.00 1.31
N ARG A 182 -22.40 4.24 0.85
CA ARG A 182 -22.04 4.53 -0.54
C ARG A 182 -20.85 3.69 -0.96
N ALA A 183 -20.92 3.16 -2.16
CA ALA A 183 -19.83 2.42 -2.80
C ALA A 183 -19.21 3.26 -3.93
N ILE A 184 -17.89 3.36 -3.95
CA ILE A 184 -17.10 3.99 -5.01
C ILE A 184 -16.31 2.90 -5.70
N VAL A 185 -16.53 2.68 -6.99
CA VAL A 185 -16.08 1.46 -7.66
C VAL A 185 -15.33 1.78 -8.94
N ASP A 186 -14.10 1.29 -9.05
CA ASP A 186 -13.32 1.28 -10.29
C ASP A 186 -13.94 0.28 -11.28
N VAL A 187 -14.42 0.78 -12.42
CA VAL A 187 -15.02 -0.05 -13.48
C VAL A 187 -14.04 -0.42 -14.59
N ASP A 188 -12.82 0.03 -14.53
CA ASP A 188 -11.73 -0.41 -15.40
C ASP A 188 -11.37 -1.88 -15.13
N ASP A 189 -11.59 -2.33 -13.88
CA ASP A 189 -11.49 -3.73 -13.44
C ASP A 189 -12.84 -4.46 -13.64
N GLU A 190 -12.80 -5.68 -14.19
CA GLU A 190 -14.03 -6.46 -14.43
C GLU A 190 -14.74 -6.86 -13.12
N HIS A 191 -13.98 -7.09 -12.05
CA HIS A 191 -14.54 -7.40 -10.72
C HIS A 191 -15.22 -6.17 -10.12
N GLY A 192 -14.75 -4.96 -10.44
CA GLY A 192 -15.45 -3.74 -10.10
C GLY A 192 -16.86 -3.70 -10.69
N ARG A 193 -17.01 -4.08 -11.96
CA ARG A 193 -18.35 -4.16 -12.59
C ARG A 193 -19.27 -5.16 -11.88
N ARG A 194 -18.72 -6.30 -11.41
CA ARG A 194 -19.45 -7.26 -10.56
C ARG A 194 -19.86 -6.66 -9.21
N ILE A 195 -19.01 -5.83 -8.58
CA ILE A 195 -19.35 -5.10 -7.35
C ILE A 195 -20.50 -4.11 -7.60
N VAL A 196 -20.48 -3.38 -8.73
CA VAL A 196 -21.59 -2.47 -9.11
C VAL A 196 -22.94 -3.21 -9.19
N GLU A 197 -22.96 -4.37 -9.85
CA GLU A 197 -24.17 -5.21 -9.94
C GLU A 197 -24.64 -5.63 -8.55
N ARG A 198 -23.74 -6.05 -7.68
CA ARG A 198 -24.03 -6.44 -6.29
C ARG A 198 -24.56 -5.27 -5.46
N CYS A 199 -23.96 -4.10 -5.57
CA CYS A 199 -24.47 -2.88 -4.90
C CYS A 199 -25.90 -2.57 -5.31
N ARG A 200 -26.17 -2.59 -6.61
CA ARG A 200 -27.52 -2.34 -7.15
C ARG A 200 -28.54 -3.37 -6.65
N ALA A 201 -28.17 -4.65 -6.65
CA ALA A 201 -29.03 -5.72 -6.15
C ALA A 201 -29.32 -5.59 -4.65
N ASN A 202 -28.40 -5.07 -3.87
CA ASN A 202 -28.52 -4.88 -2.42
C ASN A 202 -29.05 -3.50 -2.02
N GLY A 203 -29.33 -2.59 -2.96
CA GLY A 203 -29.81 -1.23 -2.69
C GLY A 203 -28.75 -0.32 -2.05
N VAL A 204 -27.46 -0.59 -2.29
CA VAL A 204 -26.35 0.31 -1.91
C VAL A 204 -26.20 1.39 -2.98
N GLU A 205 -26.12 2.65 -2.57
CA GLU A 205 -25.78 3.76 -3.47
C GLU A 205 -24.40 3.53 -4.05
N VAL A 206 -24.28 3.53 -5.40
CA VAL A 206 -23.00 3.24 -6.08
C VAL A 206 -22.64 4.36 -7.04
N HIS A 207 -21.39 4.80 -6.96
CA HIS A 207 -20.74 5.75 -7.85
C HIS A 207 -19.57 5.04 -8.53
N THR A 208 -19.53 5.11 -9.84
CA THR A 208 -18.48 4.47 -10.65
C THR A 208 -17.43 5.47 -11.07
N PHE A 209 -16.17 5.02 -11.21
CA PHE A 209 -15.12 5.84 -11.79
C PHE A 209 -14.25 5.04 -12.75
N SER A 210 -13.59 5.74 -13.69
CA SER A 210 -12.66 5.18 -14.66
C SER A 210 -11.52 6.15 -14.96
N VAL A 211 -10.33 5.61 -15.18
CA VAL A 211 -9.15 6.32 -15.69
C VAL A 211 -8.73 5.82 -17.08
N LYS A 212 -9.36 4.73 -17.58
CA LYS A 212 -9.07 4.10 -18.88
C LYS A 212 -10.14 4.40 -19.94
N GLY A 213 -11.09 5.30 -19.63
CA GLY A 213 -12.14 5.69 -20.58
C GLY A 213 -13.32 4.73 -20.67
N VAL A 214 -13.46 3.80 -19.70
CA VAL A 214 -14.68 3.01 -19.56
C VAL A 214 -15.81 3.93 -19.12
N PRO A 215 -17.05 3.79 -19.66
CA PRO A 215 -18.19 4.59 -19.22
C PRO A 215 -18.42 4.49 -17.71
N ALA A 216 -18.38 5.63 -17.01
CA ALA A 216 -18.51 5.74 -15.57
C ALA A 216 -19.11 7.09 -15.19
N ASP A 217 -19.59 7.23 -13.94
CA ASP A 217 -20.14 8.50 -13.42
C ASP A 217 -19.05 9.57 -13.30
N TRP A 218 -17.83 9.16 -12.91
CA TRP A 218 -16.65 10.00 -12.77
C TRP A 218 -15.52 9.48 -13.67
N SER A 219 -14.72 10.36 -14.25
CA SER A 219 -13.55 9.94 -15.01
C SER A 219 -12.35 10.86 -14.84
N ALA A 220 -11.15 10.31 -14.99
CA ALA A 220 -9.93 11.10 -15.22
C ALA A 220 -9.62 11.14 -16.72
N GLN A 221 -9.39 12.35 -17.23
CA GLN A 221 -9.03 12.60 -18.63
C GLN A 221 -7.79 13.51 -18.69
N ASP A 222 -7.21 13.67 -19.88
CA ASP A 222 -6.02 14.50 -20.09
C ASP A 222 -4.90 14.18 -19.08
N ILE A 223 -4.64 12.89 -18.86
CA ILE A 223 -3.65 12.43 -17.89
C ILE A 223 -2.25 12.71 -18.42
N ASP A 224 -1.47 13.49 -17.68
CA ASP A 224 -0.04 13.72 -17.92
C ASP A 224 0.76 13.23 -16.72
N LEU A 225 1.52 12.15 -16.95
CA LEU A 225 2.32 11.51 -15.92
C LEU A 225 3.68 12.17 -15.81
N ALA A 226 4.04 12.64 -14.63
CA ALA A 226 5.34 13.22 -14.35
C ALA A 226 6.00 12.55 -13.12
N ALA A 227 7.30 12.82 -12.92
CA ALA A 227 8.06 12.24 -11.82
C ALA A 227 7.59 12.75 -10.45
N ASP A 228 7.17 14.00 -10.41
CA ASP A 228 6.86 14.69 -9.16
C ASP A 228 5.35 14.83 -8.91
N ASP A 229 4.57 15.00 -9.98
CA ASP A 229 3.15 15.31 -9.87
C ASP A 229 2.42 14.94 -11.17
N SER A 230 1.62 13.90 -11.12
CA SER A 230 0.77 13.51 -12.25
C SER A 230 -0.46 14.42 -12.29
N THR A 231 -0.71 15.09 -13.42
CA THR A 231 -1.88 15.97 -13.58
C THR A 231 -2.96 15.31 -14.43
N PHE A 232 -4.22 15.63 -14.14
CA PHE A 232 -5.36 15.09 -14.87
C PHE A 232 -6.59 16.02 -14.75
N THR A 233 -7.61 15.73 -15.53
CA THR A 233 -8.90 16.41 -15.45
C THR A 233 -9.94 15.48 -14.87
N VAL A 234 -10.49 15.79 -13.70
CA VAL A 234 -11.68 15.13 -13.15
C VAL A 234 -12.90 15.59 -13.94
N VAL A 235 -13.66 14.65 -14.48
CA VAL A 235 -14.98 14.90 -15.08
C VAL A 235 -16.03 14.34 -14.14
N ALA A 236 -16.89 15.21 -13.62
CA ALA A 236 -17.97 14.86 -12.69
C ALA A 236 -19.24 14.42 -13.43
N PRO A 237 -20.24 13.82 -12.73
CA PRO A 237 -21.48 13.34 -13.34
C PRO A 237 -22.32 14.39 -14.04
N ASP A 238 -22.20 15.65 -13.65
CA ASP A 238 -22.86 16.81 -14.30
C ASP A 238 -22.11 17.31 -15.55
N GLY A 239 -21.00 16.68 -15.92
CA GLY A 239 -20.15 17.06 -17.04
C GLY A 239 -19.14 18.17 -16.71
N SER A 240 -19.11 18.70 -15.49
CA SER A 240 -18.12 19.69 -15.09
C SER A 240 -16.71 19.10 -15.07
N ARG A 241 -15.74 19.94 -15.42
CA ARG A 241 -14.33 19.55 -15.61
C ARG A 241 -13.43 20.33 -14.67
N HIS A 242 -12.63 19.62 -13.89
CA HIS A 242 -11.78 20.22 -12.86
C HIS A 242 -10.34 19.71 -12.98
N LYS A 243 -9.37 20.58 -13.01
CA LYS A 243 -7.96 20.20 -12.97
C LYS A 243 -7.62 19.64 -11.59
N ALA A 244 -6.90 18.53 -11.58
CA ALA A 244 -6.45 17.84 -10.39
C ALA A 244 -5.01 17.35 -10.55
N SER A 245 -4.37 17.04 -9.45
CA SER A 245 -3.06 16.42 -9.42
C SER A 245 -2.99 15.28 -8.40
N ALA A 246 -2.03 14.38 -8.62
CA ALA A 246 -1.62 13.37 -7.67
C ALA A 246 -0.11 13.51 -7.46
N GLY A 247 0.31 13.93 -6.27
CA GLY A 247 1.73 14.14 -5.90
C GLY A 247 2.55 12.84 -5.82
N LEU A 248 2.17 11.84 -6.60
CA LEU A 248 2.76 10.50 -6.64
C LEU A 248 2.89 10.05 -8.10
N PRO A 249 4.02 9.48 -8.52
CA PRO A 249 4.20 8.98 -9.89
C PRO A 249 3.32 7.77 -10.19
N GLY A 250 2.92 7.63 -11.44
CA GLY A 250 2.23 6.46 -11.99
C GLY A 250 0.73 6.65 -12.18
N ASP A 251 0.21 6.02 -13.26
CA ASP A 251 -1.18 6.06 -13.67
C ASP A 251 -2.14 5.47 -12.64
N PHE A 252 -1.72 4.41 -11.94
CA PHE A 252 -2.51 3.82 -10.84
C PHE A 252 -2.68 4.80 -9.66
N ASN A 253 -1.79 5.77 -9.47
CA ASN A 253 -1.97 6.81 -8.47
C ASN A 253 -2.98 7.87 -8.90
N VAL A 254 -3.19 8.06 -10.20
CA VAL A 254 -4.33 8.84 -10.70
C VAL A 254 -5.65 8.15 -10.35
N ALA A 255 -5.73 6.81 -10.48
CA ALA A 255 -6.91 6.05 -10.07
C ALA A 255 -7.15 6.14 -8.55
N ASN A 256 -6.08 5.99 -7.73
CA ASN A 256 -6.16 6.16 -6.29
C ASN A 256 -6.63 7.57 -5.90
N ALA A 257 -6.11 8.60 -6.57
CA ALA A 257 -6.50 10.00 -6.34
C ALA A 257 -7.96 10.25 -6.74
N LEU A 258 -8.38 9.78 -7.90
CA LEU A 258 -9.77 9.90 -8.34
C LEU A 258 -10.72 9.19 -7.37
N ALA A 259 -10.39 7.98 -6.92
CA ALA A 259 -11.19 7.26 -5.90
C ALA A 259 -11.35 8.08 -4.62
N ALA A 260 -10.26 8.67 -4.10
CA ALA A 260 -10.28 9.50 -2.89
C ALA A 260 -11.12 10.78 -3.12
N ILE A 261 -10.95 11.48 -4.25
CA ILE A 261 -11.73 12.68 -4.61
C ILE A 261 -13.22 12.35 -4.66
N VAL A 262 -13.59 11.25 -5.33
CA VAL A 262 -15.00 10.85 -5.45
C VAL A 262 -15.57 10.48 -4.08
N MET A 263 -14.85 9.70 -3.25
CA MET A 263 -15.29 9.36 -1.89
C MET A 263 -15.59 10.62 -1.06
N LEU A 264 -14.72 11.61 -1.11
CA LEU A 264 -14.87 12.87 -0.40
C LEU A 264 -16.06 13.68 -0.93
N ALA A 265 -16.17 13.85 -2.26
CA ALA A 265 -17.20 14.63 -2.90
C ALA A 265 -18.61 14.08 -2.63
N VAL A 266 -18.82 12.76 -2.78
CA VAL A 266 -20.11 12.14 -2.52
C VAL A 266 -20.46 12.10 -1.03
N SER A 267 -19.49 12.30 -0.15
CA SER A 267 -19.68 12.43 1.30
C SER A 267 -19.87 13.86 1.78
N GLY A 268 -20.05 14.81 0.84
CA GLY A 268 -20.39 16.20 1.13
C GLY A 268 -19.22 17.15 1.34
N ILE A 269 -17.98 16.73 1.03
CA ILE A 269 -16.84 17.63 0.93
C ILE A 269 -16.93 18.36 -0.43
N GLU A 270 -16.74 19.66 -0.40
CA GLU A 270 -16.73 20.47 -1.62
C GLU A 270 -15.63 19.97 -2.59
N LEU A 271 -15.97 19.79 -3.90
CA LEU A 271 -15.13 19.10 -4.87
C LEU A 271 -13.74 19.75 -5.03
N GLN A 272 -13.65 21.07 -5.04
CA GLN A 272 -12.37 21.78 -5.16
C GLN A 272 -11.50 21.58 -3.90
N THR A 273 -12.13 21.53 -2.73
CA THR A 273 -11.45 21.23 -1.47
C THR A 273 -10.92 19.80 -1.46
N ALA A 274 -11.72 18.82 -1.96
CA ALA A 274 -11.28 17.43 -2.10
C ALA A 274 -10.11 17.30 -3.06
N ILE A 275 -10.19 17.93 -4.24
CA ILE A 275 -9.12 17.94 -5.26
C ILE A 275 -7.84 18.54 -4.69
N ALA A 276 -7.93 19.73 -4.07
CA ALA A 276 -6.77 20.39 -3.50
C ALA A 276 -6.11 19.57 -2.38
N GLY A 277 -6.91 19.00 -1.47
CA GLY A 277 -6.37 18.24 -0.36
C GLY A 277 -5.76 16.89 -0.77
N VAL A 278 -6.29 16.24 -1.81
CA VAL A 278 -5.67 15.06 -2.41
C VAL A 278 -4.35 15.43 -3.11
N GLY A 279 -4.32 16.55 -3.83
CA GLY A 279 -3.11 17.04 -4.50
C GLY A 279 -2.00 17.49 -3.54
N ASP A 280 -2.34 17.94 -2.34
CA ASP A 280 -1.37 18.34 -1.31
C ASP A 280 -0.58 17.14 -0.71
N VAL A 281 -0.94 15.89 -1.03
CA VAL A 281 -0.24 14.69 -0.55
C VAL A 281 0.91 14.32 -1.49
N HIS A 282 2.13 14.72 -1.13
CA HIS A 282 3.34 14.48 -1.94
C HIS A 282 4.13 13.23 -1.57
N GLY A 283 3.63 12.38 -0.69
CA GLY A 283 4.30 11.15 -0.29
C GLY A 283 3.45 10.27 0.59
N VAL A 284 3.52 8.97 0.34
CA VAL A 284 2.93 7.92 1.18
C VAL A 284 4.07 6.96 1.55
N PRO A 285 4.31 6.72 2.85
CA PRO A 285 5.48 5.96 3.25
C PRO A 285 5.55 4.59 2.58
N GLY A 286 6.65 4.33 1.86
CA GLY A 286 6.90 3.10 1.13
C GLY A 286 5.96 2.81 -0.05
N ARG A 287 5.32 3.82 -0.62
CA ARG A 287 4.47 3.74 -1.82
C ARG A 287 4.96 4.74 -2.84
N MET A 288 5.74 4.31 -3.83
CA MET A 288 6.45 5.20 -4.76
C MET A 288 7.12 6.38 -4.04
N GLU A 289 7.58 6.13 -2.80
CA GLU A 289 8.16 7.14 -1.95
C GLU A 289 9.50 7.60 -2.52
N ARG A 290 9.57 8.86 -2.89
CA ARG A 290 10.77 9.46 -3.45
C ARG A 290 11.84 9.67 -2.37
N VAL A 291 13.04 9.18 -2.61
CA VAL A 291 14.22 9.45 -1.79
C VAL A 291 15.16 10.36 -2.59
N GLN A 292 15.36 11.57 -2.08
CA GLN A 292 16.12 12.60 -2.78
C GLN A 292 17.15 13.26 -1.88
N ILE A 293 18.33 13.55 -2.46
CA ILE A 293 19.38 14.38 -1.87
C ILE A 293 19.69 15.57 -2.81
N PRO A 294 20.27 16.67 -2.31
CA PRO A 294 20.72 17.76 -3.16
C PRO A 294 21.72 17.31 -4.23
N GLY A 295 21.51 17.77 -5.47
CA GLY A 295 22.41 17.45 -6.59
C GLY A 295 22.21 16.08 -7.22
N GLN A 296 21.21 15.30 -6.80
CA GLN A 296 20.90 14.00 -7.39
C GLN A 296 20.38 14.16 -8.83
N GLY A 297 21.04 13.49 -9.79
CA GLY A 297 20.71 13.60 -11.21
C GLY A 297 19.69 12.58 -11.73
N PHE A 298 19.19 11.67 -10.91
CA PHE A 298 18.26 10.59 -11.28
C PHE A 298 17.14 10.45 -10.25
N LEU A 299 16.02 9.85 -10.66
CA LEU A 299 14.90 9.55 -9.77
C LEU A 299 15.18 8.27 -8.97
N ALA A 300 15.05 8.30 -7.63
CA ALA A 300 15.12 7.13 -6.78
C ALA A 300 13.85 7.02 -5.93
N VAL A 301 13.19 5.85 -5.98
CA VAL A 301 11.94 5.59 -5.27
C VAL A 301 12.01 4.28 -4.48
N VAL A 302 11.26 4.23 -3.38
CA VAL A 302 11.02 3.02 -2.58
C VAL A 302 9.56 2.63 -2.68
N ASP A 303 9.28 1.35 -2.97
CA ASP A 303 7.93 0.84 -3.11
C ASP A 303 7.72 -0.51 -2.41
N TYR A 304 6.49 -0.79 -2.03
CA TYR A 304 6.08 -2.05 -1.40
C TYR A 304 5.76 -3.16 -2.42
N ALA A 305 5.98 -2.97 -3.71
CA ALA A 305 5.71 -3.94 -4.77
C ALA A 305 6.42 -5.28 -4.49
N HIS A 306 5.67 -6.28 -4.02
CA HIS A 306 6.15 -7.59 -3.60
C HIS A 306 5.33 -8.75 -4.21
N THR A 307 4.48 -8.44 -5.19
CA THR A 307 3.77 -9.40 -6.04
C THR A 307 4.16 -9.19 -7.50
N PRO A 308 4.03 -10.20 -8.38
CA PRO A 308 4.36 -10.06 -9.80
C PRO A 308 3.62 -8.89 -10.47
N ASP A 309 2.33 -8.77 -10.21
CA ASP A 309 1.48 -7.69 -10.74
C ASP A 309 1.92 -6.30 -10.23
N ALA A 310 2.20 -6.18 -8.92
CA ALA A 310 2.67 -4.91 -8.34
C ALA A 310 4.03 -4.49 -8.92
N VAL A 311 4.97 -5.43 -9.13
CA VAL A 311 6.26 -5.14 -9.75
C VAL A 311 6.07 -4.70 -11.20
N GLN A 312 5.21 -5.40 -11.97
CA GLN A 312 4.89 -5.00 -13.34
C GLN A 312 4.29 -3.59 -13.39
N THR A 313 3.30 -3.33 -12.56
CA THR A 313 2.62 -2.04 -12.47
C THR A 313 3.60 -0.91 -12.10
N ALA A 314 4.44 -1.13 -11.09
CA ALA A 314 5.43 -0.15 -10.66
C ALA A 314 6.46 0.16 -11.76
N LEU A 315 6.99 -0.87 -12.43
CA LEU A 315 7.96 -0.69 -13.51
C LEU A 315 7.34 -0.04 -14.74
N ALA A 316 6.13 -0.44 -15.13
CA ALA A 316 5.41 0.18 -16.24
C ALA A 316 5.14 1.67 -16.00
N ALA A 317 4.77 2.04 -14.76
CA ALA A 317 4.55 3.43 -14.38
C ALA A 317 5.82 4.30 -14.41
N LEU A 318 6.99 3.70 -14.10
CA LEU A 318 8.27 4.40 -14.08
C LEU A 318 8.99 4.42 -15.43
N ARG A 319 8.66 3.52 -16.36
CA ARG A 319 9.28 3.44 -17.69
C ARG A 319 9.20 4.75 -18.48
N PRO A 320 8.03 5.43 -18.60
CA PRO A 320 7.95 6.70 -19.32
C PRO A 320 8.84 7.80 -18.72
N LEU A 321 9.10 7.76 -17.41
CA LEU A 321 9.97 8.73 -16.75
C LEU A 321 11.44 8.50 -17.12
N ALA A 322 11.89 7.25 -17.16
CA ALA A 322 13.23 6.89 -17.64
C ALA A 322 13.43 7.27 -19.12
N GLU A 323 12.44 7.01 -19.98
CA GLU A 323 12.47 7.37 -21.39
C GLU A 323 12.57 8.89 -21.61
N ARG A 324 11.77 9.68 -20.88
CA ARG A 324 11.86 11.16 -20.92
C ARG A 324 13.23 11.68 -20.46
N GLY A 325 13.83 11.03 -19.46
CA GLY A 325 15.17 11.34 -18.97
C GLY A 325 16.31 10.85 -19.88
N HIS A 326 15.98 10.13 -20.97
CA HIS A 326 16.95 9.38 -21.81
C HIS A 326 17.84 8.45 -20.98
N GLY A 327 17.29 7.95 -19.87
CA GLY A 327 17.97 7.11 -18.90
C GLY A 327 17.49 5.67 -18.91
N ARG A 328 18.00 4.89 -17.97
CA ARG A 328 17.68 3.47 -17.76
C ARG A 328 16.75 3.30 -16.54
N LEU A 329 15.87 2.33 -16.60
CA LEU A 329 15.07 1.89 -15.48
C LEU A 329 15.77 0.72 -14.77
N ARG A 330 16.12 0.90 -13.49
CA ARG A 330 16.71 -0.14 -12.64
C ARG A 330 15.78 -0.54 -11.52
N VAL A 331 15.77 -1.84 -11.19
CA VAL A 331 15.00 -2.37 -10.06
C VAL A 331 15.87 -3.19 -9.13
N VAL A 332 15.79 -2.90 -7.82
CA VAL A 332 16.28 -3.77 -6.74
C VAL A 332 15.06 -4.47 -6.15
N VAL A 333 15.01 -5.80 -6.21
CA VAL A 333 13.83 -6.55 -5.76
C VAL A 333 14.22 -7.90 -5.16
N GLY A 334 13.47 -8.32 -4.15
CA GLY A 334 13.60 -9.63 -3.50
C GLY A 334 12.27 -10.29 -3.24
N CYS A 335 12.31 -11.54 -2.78
CA CYS A 335 11.13 -12.29 -2.38
C CYS A 335 11.25 -12.77 -0.92
N GLY A 336 10.13 -12.78 -0.21
CA GLY A 336 10.07 -13.29 1.16
C GLY A 336 10.11 -14.82 1.24
N GLY A 337 10.78 -15.33 2.27
CA GLY A 337 10.65 -16.72 2.70
C GLY A 337 9.36 -16.97 3.49
N ASP A 338 8.97 -18.24 3.66
CA ASP A 338 7.74 -18.68 4.35
C ASP A 338 6.48 -18.01 3.80
N ARG A 339 6.44 -17.80 2.48
CA ARG A 339 5.36 -17.19 1.71
C ARG A 339 5.15 -17.94 0.39
N ASP A 340 4.20 -17.49 -0.42
CA ASP A 340 3.94 -18.05 -1.74
C ASP A 340 5.22 -18.16 -2.57
N LYS A 341 5.66 -19.42 -2.81
CA LYS A 341 6.85 -19.72 -3.60
C LYS A 341 6.61 -19.60 -5.11
N ALA A 342 5.36 -19.79 -5.54
CA ALA A 342 5.00 -19.79 -6.96
C ALA A 342 5.20 -18.40 -7.61
N LYS A 343 5.11 -17.32 -6.83
CA LYS A 343 5.31 -15.96 -7.33
C LYS A 343 6.79 -15.62 -7.62
N ARG A 344 7.77 -16.33 -7.05
CA ARG A 344 9.20 -16.01 -7.17
C ARG A 344 9.69 -15.98 -8.62
N PRO A 345 9.49 -17.04 -9.44
CA PRO A 345 9.86 -17.01 -10.85
C PRO A 345 9.15 -15.90 -11.62
N MET A 346 7.85 -15.67 -11.31
CA MET A 346 7.07 -14.64 -11.99
C MET A 346 7.59 -13.23 -11.71
N MET A 347 8.07 -12.97 -10.48
CA MET A 347 8.70 -11.69 -10.11
C MET A 347 10.03 -11.50 -10.82
N GLY A 348 10.85 -12.56 -10.93
CA GLY A 348 12.10 -12.54 -11.70
C GLY A 348 11.86 -12.23 -13.17
N ALA A 349 10.92 -12.91 -13.81
CA ALA A 349 10.51 -12.68 -15.20
C ALA A 349 10.01 -11.24 -15.42
N ALA A 350 9.13 -10.74 -14.55
CA ALA A 350 8.61 -9.38 -14.65
C ALA A 350 9.72 -8.32 -14.54
N ALA A 351 10.67 -8.50 -13.63
CA ALA A 351 11.76 -7.57 -13.41
C ALA A 351 12.66 -7.46 -14.67
N VAL A 352 13.12 -8.58 -15.24
CA VAL A 352 14.02 -8.57 -16.41
C VAL A 352 13.33 -8.14 -17.70
N ARG A 353 12.02 -8.38 -17.83
CA ARG A 353 11.23 -7.96 -19.00
C ARG A 353 11.04 -6.45 -19.05
N LEU A 354 10.84 -5.80 -17.90
CA LEU A 354 10.38 -4.40 -17.81
C LEU A 354 11.47 -3.42 -17.39
N ALA A 355 12.54 -3.88 -16.72
CA ALA A 355 13.67 -3.04 -16.35
C ALA A 355 14.85 -3.25 -17.32
N ASP A 356 15.69 -2.21 -17.46
CA ASP A 356 16.95 -2.31 -18.21
C ASP A 356 18.03 -3.03 -17.41
N GLU A 357 17.90 -3.04 -16.08
CA GLU A 357 18.74 -3.78 -15.16
C GLU A 357 17.97 -4.16 -13.89
N ALA A 358 18.00 -5.44 -13.52
CA ALA A 358 17.44 -5.94 -12.27
C ALA A 358 18.56 -6.38 -11.32
N VAL A 359 18.39 -6.07 -10.02
CA VAL A 359 19.27 -6.56 -8.95
C VAL A 359 18.41 -7.38 -8.00
N PHE A 360 18.61 -8.70 -8.02
CA PHE A 360 17.92 -9.62 -7.13
C PHE A 360 18.64 -9.71 -5.79
N THR A 361 17.90 -9.58 -4.71
CA THR A 361 18.43 -9.48 -3.36
C THR A 361 17.50 -10.12 -2.34
N ASP A 362 17.94 -10.23 -1.08
CA ASP A 362 17.08 -10.67 0.01
C ASP A 362 16.02 -9.62 0.35
N ASP A 363 14.82 -10.11 0.59
CA ASP A 363 13.74 -9.35 1.26
C ASP A 363 13.74 -9.72 2.75
N ASN A 364 12.91 -10.67 3.16
CA ASN A 364 12.87 -11.32 4.47
C ASN A 364 12.99 -12.83 4.23
N PRO A 365 14.17 -13.43 4.20
CA PRO A 365 14.31 -14.88 4.02
C PRO A 365 13.61 -15.71 5.11
N ARG A 366 13.41 -15.14 6.30
CA ARG A 366 12.82 -15.80 7.49
C ARG A 366 13.52 -17.12 7.82
N SER A 367 12.82 -18.26 7.78
CA SER A 367 13.40 -19.56 8.05
C SER A 367 14.02 -20.24 6.82
N GLU A 368 13.76 -19.73 5.60
CA GLU A 368 14.26 -20.33 4.36
C GLU A 368 15.70 -19.89 4.04
N ASN A 369 16.40 -20.72 3.27
CA ASN A 369 17.72 -20.38 2.77
C ASN A 369 17.62 -19.29 1.68
N SER A 370 18.34 -18.19 1.85
CA SER A 370 18.40 -17.08 0.91
C SER A 370 18.78 -17.52 -0.51
N ALA A 371 19.78 -18.41 -0.65
CA ALA A 371 20.22 -18.88 -1.95
C ALA A 371 19.11 -19.63 -2.72
N ASP A 372 18.27 -20.40 -2.03
CA ASP A 372 17.17 -21.11 -2.66
C ASP A 372 16.06 -20.15 -3.16
N ILE A 373 15.80 -19.10 -2.38
CA ILE A 373 14.86 -18.04 -2.78
C ILE A 373 15.37 -17.33 -4.03
N LEU A 374 16.63 -16.90 -4.02
CA LEU A 374 17.26 -16.20 -5.14
C LEU A 374 17.35 -17.09 -6.39
N ALA A 375 17.67 -18.38 -6.23
CA ALA A 375 17.66 -19.35 -7.33
C ALA A 375 16.27 -19.50 -7.97
N ALA A 376 15.20 -19.49 -7.19
CA ALA A 376 13.84 -19.54 -7.74
C ALA A 376 13.47 -18.26 -8.51
N VAL A 377 13.95 -17.09 -8.08
CA VAL A 377 13.73 -15.81 -8.78
C VAL A 377 14.51 -15.78 -10.09
N THR A 378 15.80 -16.19 -10.07
CA THR A 378 16.67 -16.19 -11.26
C THR A 378 16.21 -17.22 -12.30
N ALA A 379 15.68 -18.36 -11.87
CA ALA A 379 15.11 -19.34 -12.79
C ALA A 379 13.98 -18.75 -13.67
N GLY A 380 13.15 -17.88 -13.08
CA GLY A 380 12.12 -17.16 -13.84
C GLY A 380 12.69 -16.10 -14.77
N ALA A 381 13.72 -15.39 -14.33
CA ALA A 381 14.43 -14.40 -15.14
C ALA A 381 15.13 -15.05 -16.35
N ASP A 382 15.82 -16.17 -16.14
CA ASP A 382 16.49 -16.93 -17.22
C ASP A 382 15.51 -17.48 -18.24
N ALA A 383 14.36 -17.98 -17.78
CA ALA A 383 13.29 -18.46 -18.65
C ALA A 383 12.70 -17.33 -19.50
N GLU A 384 12.50 -16.15 -18.95
CA GLU A 384 12.00 -14.96 -19.65
C GLU A 384 13.01 -14.47 -20.70
N LEU A 385 14.29 -14.44 -20.38
CA LEU A 385 15.35 -14.00 -21.29
C LEU A 385 15.58 -14.96 -22.46
N ALA A 386 15.22 -16.26 -22.31
CA ALA A 386 15.29 -17.27 -23.38
C ALA A 386 16.61 -17.30 -24.15
N GLY A 387 17.73 -17.04 -23.47
CA GLY A 387 19.08 -16.99 -24.04
C GLY A 387 19.52 -15.61 -24.56
N ALA A 388 18.71 -14.58 -24.39
CA ALA A 388 19.13 -13.19 -24.60
C ALA A 388 20.20 -12.76 -23.57
N ALA A 389 20.84 -11.63 -23.81
CA ALA A 389 21.86 -11.11 -22.88
C ALA A 389 21.27 -10.87 -21.49
N GLN A 390 21.97 -11.36 -20.47
CA GLN A 390 21.58 -11.20 -19.08
C GLN A 390 21.59 -9.72 -18.68
N ASN A 391 20.44 -9.22 -18.22
CA ASN A 391 20.24 -7.87 -17.71
C ASN A 391 19.96 -7.85 -16.21
N TYR A 392 20.47 -8.84 -15.46
CA TYR A 392 20.32 -8.89 -14.02
C TYR A 392 21.61 -9.26 -13.27
N ARG A 393 21.63 -8.92 -11.99
CA ARG A 393 22.64 -9.36 -11.01
C ARG A 393 21.97 -9.96 -9.79
N VAL A 394 22.71 -10.80 -9.07
CA VAL A 394 22.32 -11.33 -7.76
C VAL A 394 23.29 -10.78 -6.73
N VAL A 395 22.76 -10.04 -5.77
CA VAL A 395 23.50 -9.50 -4.62
C VAL A 395 22.65 -9.78 -3.38
N ALA A 396 22.97 -10.84 -2.65
CA ALA A 396 22.12 -11.31 -1.54
C ALA A 396 21.97 -10.25 -0.43
N ASP A 397 23.04 -9.58 -0.03
CA ASP A 397 22.97 -8.47 0.92
C ASP A 397 22.24 -7.27 0.32
N ARG A 398 21.08 -6.95 0.92
CA ARG A 398 20.19 -5.91 0.39
C ARG A 398 20.81 -4.52 0.43
N ALA A 399 21.59 -4.20 1.45
CA ALA A 399 22.28 -2.89 1.50
C ALA A 399 23.32 -2.76 0.40
N ALA A 400 24.09 -3.82 0.16
CA ALA A 400 25.05 -3.87 -0.94
C ALA A 400 24.36 -3.82 -2.31
N ALA A 401 23.20 -4.46 -2.48
CA ALA A 401 22.40 -4.39 -3.70
C ALA A 401 21.92 -2.96 -4.00
N ILE A 402 21.43 -2.25 -2.99
CA ILE A 402 21.00 -0.85 -3.11
C ILE A 402 22.21 0.04 -3.44
N ALA A 403 23.33 -0.12 -2.73
CA ALA A 403 24.55 0.64 -2.98
C ALA A 403 25.08 0.42 -4.41
N TYR A 404 25.08 -0.82 -4.89
CA TYR A 404 25.45 -1.14 -6.27
C TYR A 404 24.53 -0.42 -7.28
N ALA A 405 23.22 -0.51 -7.09
CA ALA A 405 22.25 0.10 -8.00
C ALA A 405 22.38 1.64 -8.05
N VAL A 406 22.64 2.28 -6.90
CA VAL A 406 22.93 3.72 -6.81
C VAL A 406 24.21 4.07 -7.57
N ALA A 407 25.30 3.36 -7.34
CA ALA A 407 26.60 3.59 -8.01
C ALA A 407 26.53 3.38 -9.53
N ALA A 408 25.65 2.48 -10.01
CA ALA A 408 25.42 2.23 -11.43
C ALA A 408 24.50 3.27 -12.10
N SER A 409 23.76 4.07 -11.31
CA SER A 409 22.79 5.05 -11.83
C SER A 409 23.48 6.31 -12.33
N ARG A 410 22.92 6.90 -13.39
CA ARG A 410 23.41 8.09 -14.08
C ARG A 410 22.29 9.15 -14.17
N PRO A 411 22.62 10.41 -14.46
CA PRO A 411 21.60 11.43 -14.69
C PRO A 411 20.58 10.98 -15.73
N GLY A 412 19.29 11.18 -15.43
CA GLY A 412 18.17 10.74 -16.25
C GLY A 412 17.65 9.34 -15.96
N ASP A 413 18.39 8.52 -15.21
CA ASP A 413 17.93 7.17 -14.82
C ASP A 413 16.79 7.21 -13.81
N VAL A 414 16.11 6.07 -13.68
CA VAL A 414 15.12 5.81 -12.63
C VAL A 414 15.52 4.54 -11.88
N LEU A 415 15.62 4.63 -10.57
CA LEU A 415 15.90 3.51 -9.66
C LEU A 415 14.70 3.25 -8.76
N ILE A 416 14.19 2.02 -8.75
CA ILE A 416 13.20 1.58 -7.78
C ILE A 416 13.77 0.50 -6.86
N VAL A 417 13.62 0.68 -5.54
CA VAL A 417 13.87 -0.34 -4.52
C VAL A 417 12.52 -0.89 -4.09
N ALA A 418 12.23 -2.13 -4.50
CA ALA A 418 10.93 -2.77 -4.36
C ALA A 418 10.92 -3.92 -3.33
N GLY A 419 9.75 -4.17 -2.73
CA GLY A 419 9.47 -5.28 -1.83
C GLY A 419 9.12 -4.85 -0.41
N LYS A 420 9.99 -4.12 0.28
CA LYS A 420 9.83 -3.78 1.70
C LYS A 420 9.03 -2.49 1.94
N GLY A 421 9.14 -1.51 1.04
CA GLY A 421 8.43 -0.25 1.17
C GLY A 421 8.71 0.44 2.52
N HIS A 422 7.68 0.48 3.39
CA HIS A 422 7.73 1.11 4.72
C HIS A 422 8.29 0.22 5.83
N GLU A 423 8.60 -1.06 5.56
CA GLU A 423 9.10 -2.00 6.58
C GLU A 423 10.40 -1.52 7.21
N GLN A 424 10.49 -1.59 8.55
CA GLN A 424 11.66 -1.14 9.33
C GLN A 424 12.48 -2.32 9.88
N GLY A 425 12.42 -3.47 9.24
CA GLY A 425 13.15 -4.64 9.67
C GLY A 425 13.39 -5.64 8.55
N GLN A 426 14.45 -6.43 8.70
CA GLN A 426 14.73 -7.59 7.87
C GLN A 426 14.88 -8.82 8.76
N GLU A 427 14.17 -9.90 8.43
CA GLU A 427 14.19 -11.16 9.18
C GLU A 427 14.98 -12.22 8.41
N ILE A 428 16.08 -12.69 9.01
CA ILE A 428 16.98 -13.72 8.48
C ILE A 428 17.21 -14.76 9.56
N ALA A 429 16.94 -16.03 9.27
CA ALA A 429 17.08 -17.17 10.20
C ALA A 429 16.40 -16.92 11.56
N GLY A 430 15.18 -16.35 11.55
CA GLY A 430 14.39 -16.03 12.73
C GLY A 430 14.87 -14.81 13.52
N VAL A 431 15.93 -14.13 13.08
CA VAL A 431 16.44 -12.91 13.72
C VAL A 431 15.99 -11.69 12.92
N LYS A 432 15.20 -10.84 13.55
CA LYS A 432 14.78 -9.55 12.97
C LYS A 432 15.78 -8.47 13.33
N LYS A 433 16.41 -7.86 12.32
CA LYS A 433 17.32 -6.71 12.47
C LYS A 433 16.66 -5.43 11.94
N PRO A 434 16.98 -4.26 12.50
CA PRO A 434 16.56 -2.99 11.93
C PRO A 434 17.04 -2.86 10.47
N PHE A 435 16.14 -2.56 9.57
CA PHE A 435 16.44 -2.32 8.16
C PHE A 435 15.29 -1.54 7.51
N ASP A 436 15.60 -0.41 6.91
CA ASP A 436 14.62 0.45 6.21
C ASP A 436 15.22 0.86 4.87
N ASP A 437 14.56 0.45 3.77
CA ASP A 437 15.01 0.74 2.42
C ASP A 437 15.24 2.24 2.18
N ARG A 438 14.41 3.10 2.76
CA ARG A 438 14.50 4.56 2.60
C ARG A 438 15.76 5.13 3.23
N VAL A 439 16.10 4.63 4.41
CA VAL A 439 17.33 5.04 5.14
C VAL A 439 18.57 4.54 4.42
N VAL A 440 18.56 3.26 4.00
CA VAL A 440 19.69 2.64 3.29
C VAL A 440 19.90 3.30 1.92
N LEU A 441 18.82 3.55 1.17
CA LEU A 441 18.91 4.24 -0.12
C LEU A 441 19.44 5.66 0.03
N ARG A 442 18.95 6.42 1.01
CA ARG A 442 19.46 7.78 1.30
C ARG A 442 20.96 7.76 1.62
N ALA A 443 21.41 6.86 2.50
CA ALA A 443 22.81 6.74 2.85
C ALA A 443 23.68 6.38 1.62
N ALA A 444 23.20 5.49 0.74
CA ALA A 444 23.90 5.13 -0.49
C ALA A 444 24.00 6.32 -1.47
N LEU A 445 22.92 7.12 -1.59
CA LEU A 445 22.93 8.34 -2.41
C LEU A 445 23.95 9.36 -1.88
N GLU A 446 23.96 9.63 -0.57
CA GLU A 446 24.91 10.55 0.09
C GLU A 446 26.37 10.10 -0.09
N ALA A 447 26.65 8.79 0.05
CA ALA A 447 28.00 8.24 -0.16
C ALA A 447 28.45 8.42 -1.62
N SER A 448 27.55 8.20 -2.60
CA SER A 448 27.86 8.35 -4.02
C SER A 448 28.14 9.81 -4.40
N ALA A 449 27.40 10.77 -3.83
CA ALA A 449 27.61 12.21 -4.05
C ALA A 449 28.96 12.67 -3.47
N GLY A 450 29.38 12.16 -2.30
CA GLY A 450 30.67 12.48 -1.67
C GLY A 450 31.87 11.99 -2.48
N THR A 451 31.79 10.85 -3.14
CA THR A 451 32.85 10.32 -4.00
C THR A 451 33.01 11.09 -5.30
N GLY A 452 31.92 11.60 -5.86
CA GLY A 452 31.91 12.47 -7.06
C GLY A 452 32.59 13.84 -6.82
N ALA A 453 32.36 14.44 -5.64
CA ALA A 453 32.99 15.71 -5.26
C ALA A 453 34.52 15.60 -5.05
N ALA A 454 34.98 14.47 -4.53
CA ALA A 454 36.43 14.22 -4.33
C ALA A 454 37.17 13.97 -5.65
N ALA A 455 36.50 13.40 -6.66
CA ALA A 455 37.09 13.17 -7.98
C ALA A 455 37.18 14.45 -8.83
N GLY A 456 36.28 15.42 -8.62
CA GLY A 456 36.27 16.69 -9.34
C GLY A 456 37.32 17.68 -8.84
N SER A 457 37.69 17.65 -7.55
CA SER A 457 38.70 18.55 -6.96
C SER A 457 40.14 18.18 -7.27
N GLY A 458 40.42 16.95 -7.71
CA GLY A 458 41.73 16.48 -8.11
C GLY A 458 42.15 16.90 -9.52
N ALA A 459 41.20 17.20 -10.41
CA ALA A 459 41.49 17.54 -11.80
C ALA A 459 41.85 19.04 -12.03
N GLU A 460 41.44 19.93 -11.12
CA GLU A 460 41.75 21.36 -11.22
C GLU A 460 43.12 21.74 -10.63
N ALA A 461 43.74 20.87 -9.83
CA ALA A 461 45.05 21.18 -9.16
C ALA A 461 46.27 20.88 -10.02
N GLU A 462 46.18 20.19 -11.15
CA GLU A 462 47.32 19.90 -12.04
C GLU A 462 47.45 20.87 -13.22
N GLY A 463 46.51 21.80 -13.43
CA GLY A 463 46.54 22.76 -14.56
C GLY A 463 47.32 24.06 -14.36
N GLU A 464 47.79 24.39 -13.16
CA GLU A 464 48.35 25.72 -12.83
C GLU A 464 49.84 25.78 -12.55
N LYS A 465 50.63 24.68 -12.80
CA LYS A 465 52.08 24.67 -12.64
C LYS A 465 52.87 24.64 -13.94
N GLY A 466 52.40 25.28 -14.99
CA GLY A 466 53.06 25.24 -16.29
C GLY A 466 53.16 26.55 -17.07
N ARG A 467 53.15 27.74 -16.43
CA ARG A 467 53.42 29.01 -17.13
C ARG A 467 54.10 30.05 -16.23
N SER A 468 55.35 29.84 -15.93
CA SER A 468 56.26 30.94 -15.62
C SER A 468 57.69 30.44 -15.85
N GLU A 469 58.20 30.68 -17.06
CA GLU A 469 59.63 30.88 -17.41
C GLU A 469 59.79 30.70 -18.92
N GLN A 470 59.62 31.82 -19.65
CA GLN A 470 60.49 32.27 -20.75
C GLN A 470 60.01 33.63 -21.27
#